data_cf7e4f80685d8c277e49b2e2d535a61e
#
_entry.id   cf7e4f80685d8c277e49b2e2d535a61e
#
_cell.length_a   1.000
_cell.length_b   1.000
_cell.length_c   1.000
_cell.angle_alpha   90.00
_cell.angle_beta   90.00
_cell.angle_gamma   90.00
#
_symmetry.space_group_name_H-M   'P 1'
#
loop_
_entity.id
_entity.type
_entity.pdbx_description
1 polymer ?
#
loop_
_entity_poly.entity_id
_entity_poly.type
_entity_poly.pdbx_seq_one_letter_code
_entity_poly.pdbx_strand_id
1 'polypeptide(L)'
;PNDRVGIIAFAGRPYVVSPLTLDHDWLLQNLERVRIGLVEDGTAIGSAMAAAANRLNDKKAKSRAIVLLTDGENNAGKIPPNTAAEAIKALGIKLFAIGAGTNGIAPVPVFDQTNGRPVTDVAGNIIYQNQRVQLNEAGLREVAQIAGGQFFRATDTDSLEKIYADIDKMEKSTVSVKKYQQYRDLFPICLMAGAGLLLAELLLAQTIWKKLP
;
A
#
# COMPACT_ATOMS: atom_id res chain seq x y z
N PRO A 1 3.63 8.18 -10.74
CA PRO A 1 4.79 9.09 -10.53
C PRO A 1 4.66 9.92 -9.25
N ASN A 2 3.46 10.01 -8.62
CA ASN A 2 3.21 10.84 -7.44
C ASN A 2 2.88 10.03 -6.19
N ASP A 3 3.08 8.73 -6.21
CA ASP A 3 2.77 7.85 -5.09
C ASP A 3 3.99 7.66 -4.21
N ARG A 4 3.79 7.78 -2.90
CA ARG A 4 4.83 7.46 -1.93
C ARG A 4 4.88 5.95 -1.73
N VAL A 5 6.04 5.36 -1.94
CA VAL A 5 6.28 3.94 -1.76
C VAL A 5 7.29 3.74 -0.62
N GLY A 6 7.08 2.73 0.21
CA GLY A 6 8.02 2.29 1.22
C GLY A 6 8.18 0.77 1.15
N ILE A 7 9.31 0.25 1.62
CA ILE A 7 9.62 -1.16 1.60
C ILE A 7 9.94 -1.64 3.02
N ILE A 8 9.29 -2.74 3.39
CA ILE A 8 9.59 -3.50 4.60
C ILE A 8 9.95 -4.92 4.18
N ALA A 9 11.17 -5.34 4.45
CA ALA A 9 11.55 -6.75 4.38
C ALA A 9 11.23 -7.42 5.73
N PHE A 10 10.94 -8.69 5.69
CA PHE A 10 10.70 -9.46 6.91
C PHE A 10 11.17 -10.89 6.78
N ALA A 11 11.57 -11.43 7.92
CA ALA A 11 11.84 -12.84 8.18
C ALA A 11 11.28 -13.14 9.59
N GLY A 12 12.04 -13.55 10.58
CA GLY A 12 11.58 -13.68 11.97
C GLY A 12 11.08 -12.36 12.60
N ARG A 13 11.45 -11.22 12.02
CA ARG A 13 10.94 -9.88 12.36
C ARG A 13 10.95 -8.93 11.16
N PRO A 14 10.12 -7.87 11.18
CA PRO A 14 10.13 -6.86 10.11
C PRO A 14 11.36 -5.94 10.21
N TYR A 15 11.87 -5.55 9.05
CA TYR A 15 12.97 -4.61 8.87
C TYR A 15 12.60 -3.54 7.83
N VAL A 16 12.77 -2.27 8.16
CA VAL A 16 12.47 -1.18 7.24
C VAL A 16 13.63 -0.97 6.28
N VAL A 17 13.42 -1.31 5.03
CA VAL A 17 14.39 -1.09 3.95
C VAL A 17 14.34 0.35 3.48
N SER A 18 13.13 0.87 3.27
CA SER A 18 12.90 2.25 2.85
C SER A 18 11.64 2.82 3.53
N PRO A 19 11.70 4.00 4.15
CA PRO A 19 10.50 4.71 4.56
C PRO A 19 9.69 5.15 3.33
N LEU A 20 8.47 5.66 3.56
CA LEU A 20 7.63 6.21 2.50
C LEU A 20 8.31 7.39 1.82
N THR A 21 8.62 7.26 0.55
CA THR A 21 9.31 8.27 -0.26
C THR A 21 8.69 8.41 -1.65
N LEU A 22 8.87 9.56 -2.28
CA LEU A 22 8.63 9.82 -3.70
C LEU A 22 9.87 9.53 -4.55
N ASP A 23 11.03 9.37 -3.92
CA ASP A 23 12.30 9.07 -4.57
C ASP A 23 12.39 7.55 -4.81
N HIS A 24 11.94 7.13 -5.98
CA HIS A 24 11.92 5.72 -6.36
C HIS A 24 13.31 5.19 -6.70
N ASP A 25 14.23 6.03 -7.17
CA ASP A 25 15.61 5.63 -7.47
C ASP A 25 16.35 5.27 -6.17
N TRP A 26 16.20 6.11 -5.16
CA TRP A 26 16.75 5.82 -3.84
C TRP A 26 16.14 4.54 -3.23
N LEU A 27 14.84 4.32 -3.43
CA LEU A 27 14.15 3.10 -2.97
C LEU A 27 14.72 1.85 -3.63
N LEU A 28 14.95 1.86 -4.94
CA LEU A 28 15.54 0.74 -5.69
C LEU A 28 16.97 0.45 -5.21
N GLN A 29 17.81 1.47 -5.00
CA GLN A 29 19.15 1.29 -4.45
C GLN A 29 19.16 0.63 -3.06
N ASN A 30 18.19 0.95 -2.21
CA ASN A 30 18.06 0.29 -0.90
C ASN A 30 17.55 -1.14 -1.03
N LEU A 31 16.66 -1.43 -1.98
CA LEU A 31 16.19 -2.77 -2.25
C LEU A 31 17.34 -3.70 -2.68
N GLU A 32 18.27 -3.22 -3.52
CA GLU A 32 19.45 -3.97 -3.95
C GLU A 32 20.40 -4.36 -2.80
N ARG A 33 20.32 -3.66 -1.68
CA ARG A 33 21.13 -3.95 -0.48
C ARG A 33 20.54 -5.02 0.42
N VAL A 34 19.28 -5.40 0.18
CA VAL A 34 18.62 -6.45 0.97
C VAL A 34 19.31 -7.79 0.69
N ARG A 35 19.71 -8.49 1.75
CA ARG A 35 20.38 -9.79 1.68
C ARG A 35 19.70 -10.75 2.65
N ILE A 36 19.72 -12.02 2.31
CA ILE A 36 19.33 -13.10 3.22
C ILE A 36 20.28 -13.07 4.42
N GLY A 37 19.74 -13.27 5.62
CA GLY A 37 20.52 -13.29 6.86
C GLY A 37 20.68 -11.94 7.55
N LEU A 38 20.07 -10.85 7.05
CA LEU A 38 20.05 -9.55 7.75
C LEU A 38 19.21 -9.58 9.03
N VAL A 39 18.26 -10.48 9.12
CA VAL A 39 17.34 -10.69 10.24
C VAL A 39 17.29 -12.18 10.56
N GLU A 40 16.89 -12.51 11.79
CA GLU A 40 16.66 -13.88 12.24
C GLU A 40 15.72 -14.63 11.29
N ASP A 41 15.96 -15.92 11.10
CA ASP A 41 15.15 -16.75 10.23
C ASP A 41 13.71 -16.90 10.73
N GLY A 42 12.79 -17.11 9.82
CA GLY A 42 11.35 -17.23 10.10
C GLY A 42 10.51 -16.35 9.19
N THR A 43 9.19 -16.40 9.36
CA THR A 43 8.20 -15.68 8.54
C THR A 43 7.18 -14.99 9.43
N ALA A 44 7.45 -13.73 9.80
CA ALA A 44 6.62 -12.95 10.73
C ALA A 44 5.61 -12.06 9.99
N ILE A 45 4.66 -12.67 9.26
CA ILE A 45 3.68 -11.97 8.40
C ILE A 45 2.88 -10.93 9.20
N GLY A 46 2.27 -11.33 10.32
CA GLY A 46 1.43 -10.43 11.11
C GLY A 46 2.21 -9.23 11.67
N SER A 47 3.46 -9.46 12.12
CA SER A 47 4.31 -8.36 12.59
C SER A 47 4.72 -7.42 11.45
N ALA A 48 4.97 -7.94 10.25
CA ALA A 48 5.30 -7.14 9.07
C ALA A 48 4.10 -6.28 8.63
N MET A 49 2.90 -6.87 8.60
CA MET A 49 1.65 -6.18 8.30
C MET A 49 1.39 -5.02 9.28
N ALA A 50 1.57 -5.27 10.59
CA ALA A 50 1.40 -4.24 11.62
C ALA A 50 2.44 -3.12 11.50
N ALA A 51 3.70 -3.46 11.18
CA ALA A 51 4.74 -2.48 10.94
C ALA A 51 4.45 -1.60 9.72
N ALA A 52 3.93 -2.19 8.63
CA ALA A 52 3.50 -1.47 7.44
C ALA A 52 2.31 -0.54 7.73
N ALA A 53 1.29 -1.04 8.44
CA ALA A 53 0.13 -0.26 8.82
C ALA A 53 0.48 0.97 9.66
N ASN A 54 1.40 0.82 10.62
CA ASN A 54 1.87 1.93 11.44
C ASN A 54 2.56 3.03 10.61
N ARG A 55 3.26 2.67 9.54
CA ARG A 55 3.90 3.64 8.65
C ARG A 55 2.94 4.34 7.69
N LEU A 56 1.82 3.69 7.38
CA LEU A 56 0.75 4.24 6.56
C LEU A 56 -0.30 5.03 7.34
N ASN A 57 -0.09 5.30 8.62
CA ASN A 57 -1.06 6.00 9.49
C ASN A 57 -1.19 7.51 9.20
N ASP A 58 -0.77 7.98 8.02
CA ASP A 58 -1.00 9.35 7.55
C ASP A 58 -2.42 9.47 6.97
N LYS A 59 -3.32 10.11 7.73
CA LYS A 59 -4.73 10.31 7.35
C LYS A 59 -4.90 11.27 6.16
N LYS A 60 -3.86 11.97 5.71
CA LYS A 60 -3.91 12.91 4.59
C LYS A 60 -3.82 12.23 3.23
N ALA A 61 -3.35 10.97 3.17
CA ALA A 61 -3.29 10.22 1.93
C ALA A 61 -4.71 9.86 1.45
N LYS A 62 -4.95 10.01 0.14
CA LYS A 62 -6.25 9.70 -0.50
C LYS A 62 -6.55 8.20 -0.54
N SER A 63 -5.54 7.39 -0.76
CA SER A 63 -5.58 5.93 -0.73
C SER A 63 -4.36 5.40 0.00
N ARG A 64 -4.50 4.27 0.67
CA ARG A 64 -3.43 3.59 1.39
C ARG A 64 -3.59 2.09 1.20
N ALA A 65 -2.56 1.48 0.66
CA ALA A 65 -2.53 0.05 0.39
C ALA A 65 -1.23 -0.59 0.88
N ILE A 66 -1.32 -1.82 1.34
CA ILE A 66 -0.19 -2.69 1.64
C ILE A 66 -0.21 -3.81 0.62
N VAL A 67 0.91 -4.07 -0.03
CA VAL A 67 1.13 -5.26 -0.84
C VAL A 67 2.06 -6.18 -0.06
N LEU A 68 1.51 -7.30 0.39
CA LEU A 68 2.24 -8.36 1.09
C LEU A 68 2.68 -9.40 0.06
N LEU A 69 3.97 -9.62 -0.09
CA LEU A 69 4.54 -10.69 -0.91
C LEU A 69 5.21 -11.71 0.00
N THR A 70 4.80 -12.96 -0.07
CA THR A 70 5.36 -14.06 0.74
C THR A 70 5.27 -15.39 0.00
N ASP A 71 6.23 -16.25 0.27
CA ASP A 71 6.29 -17.64 -0.22
C ASP A 71 6.08 -18.67 0.89
N GLY A 72 5.96 -18.22 2.15
CA GLY A 72 5.88 -19.07 3.33
C GLY A 72 4.62 -18.89 4.18
N GLU A 73 4.52 -19.73 5.19
CA GLU A 73 3.54 -19.64 6.25
C GLU A 73 4.02 -18.77 7.41
N ASN A 74 3.09 -18.13 8.12
CA ASN A 74 3.44 -17.39 9.32
C ASN A 74 3.88 -18.35 10.42
N ASN A 75 5.17 -18.37 10.75
CA ASN A 75 5.77 -19.21 11.78
C ASN A 75 6.54 -18.44 12.85
N ALA A 76 6.58 -17.11 12.73
CA ALA A 76 7.31 -16.24 13.64
C ALA A 76 6.54 -14.93 13.91
N GLY A 77 7.10 -14.11 14.80
CA GLY A 77 6.52 -12.80 15.15
C GLY A 77 5.55 -12.88 16.33
N LYS A 78 5.26 -11.70 16.91
CA LYS A 78 4.41 -11.58 18.11
C LYS A 78 2.94 -11.30 17.79
N ILE A 79 2.63 -10.86 16.57
CA ILE A 79 1.30 -10.42 16.16
C ILE A 79 0.74 -11.47 15.20
N PRO A 80 -0.43 -12.07 15.51
CA PRO A 80 -1.12 -12.97 14.58
C PRO A 80 -1.55 -12.22 13.30
N PRO A 81 -1.50 -12.86 12.11
CA PRO A 81 -1.90 -12.22 10.86
C PRO A 81 -3.32 -11.66 10.86
N ASN A 82 -4.30 -12.39 11.42
CA ASN A 82 -5.70 -11.94 11.48
C ASN A 82 -5.85 -10.67 12.34
N THR A 83 -5.19 -10.61 13.50
CA THR A 83 -5.19 -9.40 14.36
C THR A 83 -4.58 -8.20 13.63
N ALA A 84 -3.49 -8.41 12.87
CA ALA A 84 -2.90 -7.36 12.05
C ALA A 84 -3.84 -6.90 10.93
N ALA A 85 -4.56 -7.83 10.28
CA ALA A 85 -5.53 -7.52 9.23
C ALA A 85 -6.72 -6.70 9.76
N GLU A 86 -7.22 -7.02 10.96
CA GLU A 86 -8.26 -6.23 11.63
C GLU A 86 -7.79 -4.79 11.93
N ALA A 87 -6.56 -4.63 12.41
CA ALA A 87 -5.96 -3.32 12.64
C ALA A 87 -5.82 -2.53 11.33
N ILE A 88 -5.38 -3.16 10.25
CA ILE A 88 -5.28 -2.58 8.90
C ILE A 88 -6.65 -2.08 8.43
N LYS A 89 -7.70 -2.91 8.59
CA LYS A 89 -9.08 -2.55 8.28
C LYS A 89 -9.55 -1.34 9.09
N ALA A 90 -9.32 -1.34 10.40
CA ALA A 90 -9.71 -0.24 11.28
C ALA A 90 -9.05 1.10 10.90
N LEU A 91 -7.84 1.04 10.35
CA LEU A 91 -7.12 2.20 9.81
C LEU A 91 -7.61 2.62 8.41
N GLY A 92 -8.51 1.86 7.77
CA GLY A 92 -8.97 2.12 6.40
C GLY A 92 -7.88 1.91 5.35
N ILE A 93 -6.97 0.98 5.59
CA ILE A 93 -5.89 0.59 4.68
C ILE A 93 -6.32 -0.70 4.00
N LYS A 94 -6.05 -0.88 2.70
CA LYS A 94 -6.31 -2.13 1.99
C LYS A 94 -5.07 -3.03 2.02
N LEU A 95 -5.28 -4.35 2.06
CA LEU A 95 -4.20 -5.34 2.00
C LEU A 95 -4.36 -6.23 0.78
N PHE A 96 -3.41 -6.17 -0.14
CA PHE A 96 -3.27 -7.11 -1.25
C PHE A 96 -2.22 -8.15 -0.88
N ALA A 97 -2.62 -9.41 -0.77
CA ALA A 97 -1.70 -10.48 -0.43
C ALA A 97 -1.33 -11.25 -1.70
N ILE A 98 -0.04 -11.42 -1.95
CA ILE A 98 0.52 -12.15 -3.07
C ILE A 98 1.28 -13.34 -2.50
N GLY A 99 0.79 -14.54 -2.80
CA GLY A 99 1.52 -15.78 -2.52
C GLY A 99 2.44 -16.12 -3.68
N ALA A 100 3.74 -16.10 -3.47
CA ALA A 100 4.73 -16.46 -4.48
C ALA A 100 5.16 -17.92 -4.39
N GLY A 101 5.61 -18.49 -5.49
CA GLY A 101 6.19 -19.83 -5.53
C GLY A 101 5.20 -20.95 -5.82
N THR A 102 5.65 -22.19 -5.82
CA THR A 102 4.86 -23.38 -6.10
C THR A 102 4.70 -24.24 -4.85
N ASN A 103 3.52 -24.83 -4.68
CA ASN A 103 3.36 -25.88 -3.67
C ASN A 103 4.07 -27.15 -4.15
N GLY A 104 4.93 -27.71 -3.34
CA GLY A 104 5.65 -28.91 -3.75
C GLY A 104 6.83 -29.25 -2.84
N ILE A 105 7.71 -30.07 -3.37
CA ILE A 105 8.98 -30.39 -2.74
C ILE A 105 10.04 -29.44 -3.30
N ALA A 106 10.63 -28.63 -2.45
CA ALA A 106 11.71 -27.72 -2.82
C ALA A 106 12.99 -28.08 -2.09
N PRO A 107 14.17 -27.96 -2.71
CA PRO A 107 15.45 -28.08 -2.03
C PRO A 107 15.66 -26.85 -1.13
N VAL A 108 15.66 -27.05 0.17
CA VAL A 108 15.89 -26.00 1.18
C VAL A 108 17.29 -26.20 1.77
N PRO A 109 18.12 -25.16 1.91
CA PRO A 109 19.41 -25.27 2.57
C PRO A 109 19.26 -25.79 4.02
N VAL A 110 20.09 -26.70 4.42
CA VAL A 110 20.16 -27.15 5.80
C VAL A 110 21.00 -26.14 6.60
N PHE A 111 20.46 -25.62 7.67
CA PHE A 111 21.17 -24.70 8.57
C PHE A 111 21.59 -25.40 9.84
N ASP A 112 22.81 -25.12 10.29
CA ASP A 112 23.31 -25.56 11.59
C ASP A 112 22.59 -24.76 12.68
N GLN A 113 21.89 -25.47 13.55
CA GLN A 113 21.09 -24.88 14.66
C GLN A 113 21.94 -24.14 15.71
N THR A 114 23.25 -24.38 15.73
CA THR A 114 24.16 -23.79 16.73
C THR A 114 24.67 -22.41 16.28
N ASN A 115 24.95 -22.23 15.00
CA ASN A 115 25.57 -21.01 14.46
C ASN A 115 24.74 -20.29 13.36
N GLY A 116 23.59 -20.88 12.96
CA GLY A 116 22.71 -20.33 11.95
C GLY A 116 23.32 -20.25 10.54
N ARG A 117 24.41 -20.99 10.27
CA ARG A 117 25.04 -21.00 8.95
C ARG A 117 24.57 -22.18 8.11
N PRO A 118 24.54 -22.07 6.78
CA PRO A 118 24.27 -23.21 5.92
C PRO A 118 25.31 -24.30 6.15
N VAL A 119 24.85 -25.52 6.27
CA VAL A 119 25.74 -26.71 6.36
C VAL A 119 26.33 -26.94 4.98
N THR A 120 27.67 -27.13 4.93
CA THR A 120 28.38 -27.42 3.69
C THR A 120 28.95 -28.82 3.72
N ASP A 121 29.10 -29.44 2.56
CA ASP A 121 29.83 -30.68 2.39
C ASP A 121 31.37 -30.47 2.51
N VAL A 122 32.14 -31.53 2.40
CA VAL A 122 33.62 -31.48 2.48
C VAL A 122 34.25 -30.70 1.30
N ALA A 123 33.52 -30.45 0.24
CA ALA A 123 33.93 -29.65 -0.92
C ALA A 123 33.49 -28.17 -0.81
N GLY A 124 32.78 -27.80 0.26
CA GLY A 124 32.29 -26.45 0.49
C GLY A 124 30.92 -26.12 -0.17
N ASN A 125 30.24 -27.13 -0.74
CA ASN A 125 28.93 -26.91 -1.33
C ASN A 125 27.82 -26.94 -0.26
N ILE A 126 26.81 -26.08 -0.38
CA ILE A 126 25.68 -26.06 0.55
C ILE A 126 24.88 -27.36 0.40
N ILE A 127 24.58 -28.01 1.53
CA ILE A 127 23.73 -29.20 1.57
C ILE A 127 22.26 -28.75 1.52
N TYR A 128 21.49 -29.30 0.58
CA TYR A 128 20.07 -29.08 0.43
C TYR A 128 19.30 -30.33 0.87
N GLN A 129 18.19 -30.08 1.58
CA GLN A 129 17.23 -31.13 1.92
C GLN A 129 15.93 -30.85 1.21
N ASN A 130 15.34 -31.87 0.58
CA ASN A 130 14.02 -31.74 -0.01
C ASN A 130 12.96 -31.62 1.08
N GLN A 131 12.37 -30.45 1.19
CA GLN A 131 11.32 -30.14 2.15
C GLN A 131 10.02 -29.83 1.42
N ARG A 132 8.90 -30.28 2.00
CA ARG A 132 7.58 -29.90 1.48
C ARG A 132 7.33 -28.44 1.85
N VAL A 133 7.31 -27.59 0.84
CA VAL A 133 6.93 -26.18 0.98
C VAL A 133 5.44 -26.08 0.66
N GLN A 134 4.68 -25.55 1.59
CA GLN A 134 3.25 -25.28 1.40
C GLN A 134 3.01 -23.80 1.68
N LEU A 135 2.32 -23.16 0.76
CA LEU A 135 1.82 -21.81 0.97
C LEU A 135 0.42 -21.91 1.59
N ASN A 136 0.20 -21.24 2.69
CA ASN A 136 -1.13 -21.15 3.31
C ASN A 136 -2.00 -20.14 2.56
N GLU A 137 -2.46 -20.53 1.37
CA GLU A 137 -3.31 -19.65 0.54
C GLU A 137 -4.63 -19.28 1.24
N ALA A 138 -5.19 -20.21 2.02
CA ALA A 138 -6.44 -19.97 2.75
C ALA A 138 -6.25 -18.84 3.78
N GLY A 139 -5.18 -18.89 4.57
CA GLY A 139 -4.86 -17.84 5.54
C GLY A 139 -4.54 -16.50 4.88
N LEU A 140 -3.77 -16.50 3.77
CA LEU A 140 -3.47 -15.27 3.03
C LEU A 140 -4.72 -14.64 2.40
N ARG A 141 -5.63 -15.46 1.90
CA ARG A 141 -6.93 -15.02 1.37
C ARG A 141 -7.79 -14.41 2.46
N GLU A 142 -7.84 -15.05 3.62
CA GLU A 142 -8.59 -14.58 4.78
C GLU A 142 -8.10 -13.20 5.26
N VAL A 143 -6.80 -13.03 5.48
CA VAL A 143 -6.24 -11.74 5.93
C VAL A 143 -6.46 -10.62 4.91
N ALA A 144 -6.35 -10.92 3.60
CA ALA A 144 -6.62 -9.96 2.55
C ALA A 144 -8.10 -9.53 2.56
N GLN A 145 -9.04 -10.48 2.70
CA GLN A 145 -10.48 -10.20 2.77
C GLN A 145 -10.85 -9.39 4.03
N ILE A 146 -10.31 -9.73 5.19
CA ILE A 146 -10.53 -8.97 6.44
C ILE A 146 -10.15 -7.51 6.22
N ALA A 147 -9.02 -7.23 5.59
CA ALA A 147 -8.52 -5.88 5.35
C ALA A 147 -9.11 -5.20 4.08
N GLY A 148 -10.14 -5.80 3.45
CA GLY A 148 -10.84 -5.19 2.32
C GLY A 148 -10.06 -5.18 1.01
N GLY A 149 -9.07 -6.05 0.86
CA GLY A 149 -8.30 -6.28 -0.36
C GLY A 149 -8.51 -7.67 -0.96
N GLN A 150 -7.51 -8.16 -1.68
CA GLN A 150 -7.59 -9.43 -2.44
C GLN A 150 -6.31 -10.24 -2.30
N PHE A 151 -6.45 -11.56 -2.49
CA PHE A 151 -5.34 -12.49 -2.60
C PHE A 151 -5.05 -12.83 -4.07
N PHE A 152 -3.78 -12.89 -4.42
CA PHE A 152 -3.28 -13.29 -5.72
C PHE A 152 -2.26 -14.41 -5.60
N ARG A 153 -2.16 -15.25 -6.62
CA ARG A 153 -1.14 -16.28 -6.73
C ARG A 153 -0.17 -15.93 -7.85
N ALA A 154 1.11 -15.80 -7.52
CA ALA A 154 2.18 -15.62 -8.49
C ALA A 154 2.99 -16.92 -8.60
N THR A 155 3.05 -17.50 -9.79
CA THR A 155 3.83 -18.72 -10.08
C THR A 155 5.16 -18.42 -10.75
N ASP A 156 5.26 -17.26 -11.39
CA ASP A 156 6.40 -16.79 -12.17
C ASP A 156 6.47 -15.25 -12.16
N THR A 157 7.52 -14.71 -12.72
CA THR A 157 7.75 -13.24 -12.78
C THR A 157 6.70 -12.52 -13.63
N ASP A 158 6.28 -13.13 -14.74
CA ASP A 158 5.29 -12.51 -15.64
C ASP A 158 3.92 -12.40 -14.97
N SER A 159 3.53 -13.41 -14.19
CA SER A 159 2.30 -13.38 -13.41
C SER A 159 2.38 -12.32 -12.30
N LEU A 160 3.54 -12.16 -11.69
CA LEU A 160 3.76 -11.12 -10.66
C LEU A 160 3.61 -9.71 -11.24
N GLU A 161 4.19 -9.43 -12.40
CA GLU A 161 4.05 -8.14 -13.08
C GLU A 161 2.58 -7.82 -13.41
N LYS A 162 1.83 -8.81 -13.92
CA LYS A 162 0.39 -8.65 -14.18
C LYS A 162 -0.39 -8.34 -12.92
N ILE A 163 -0.09 -9.02 -11.81
CA ILE A 163 -0.73 -8.78 -10.50
C ILE A 163 -0.48 -7.35 -10.05
N TYR A 164 0.76 -6.85 -10.12
CA TYR A 164 1.07 -5.47 -9.77
C TYR A 164 0.32 -4.46 -10.65
N ALA A 165 0.24 -4.71 -11.96
CA ALA A 165 -0.53 -3.88 -12.87
C ALA A 165 -2.04 -3.87 -12.55
N ASP A 166 -2.60 -4.99 -12.12
CA ASP A 166 -4.01 -5.08 -11.73
C ASP A 166 -4.28 -4.39 -10.39
N ILE A 167 -3.39 -4.50 -9.41
CA ILE A 167 -3.46 -3.76 -8.14
C ILE A 167 -3.41 -2.24 -8.42
N ASP A 168 -2.51 -1.78 -9.30
CA ASP A 168 -2.39 -0.38 -9.68
C ASP A 168 -3.70 0.15 -10.29
N LYS A 169 -4.34 -0.61 -11.18
CA LYS A 169 -5.64 -0.27 -11.76
C LYS A 169 -6.74 -0.20 -10.70
N MET A 170 -6.80 -1.16 -9.77
CA MET A 170 -7.79 -1.20 -8.69
C MET A 170 -7.65 0.00 -7.76
N GLU A 171 -6.44 0.39 -7.41
CA GLU A 171 -6.20 1.54 -6.53
C GLU A 171 -6.49 2.86 -7.24
N LYS A 172 -6.18 3.01 -8.51
CA LYS A 172 -6.51 4.20 -9.31
C LYS A 172 -8.02 4.38 -9.51
N SER A 173 -8.76 3.28 -9.70
CA SER A 173 -10.21 3.34 -9.90
C SER A 173 -10.99 3.70 -8.64
N THR A 174 -10.47 3.37 -7.46
CA THR A 174 -11.10 3.71 -6.17
C THR A 174 -10.86 5.17 -5.75
N VAL A 175 -9.86 5.82 -6.31
CA VAL A 175 -9.71 7.27 -6.22
C VAL A 175 -10.70 7.90 -7.21
N SER A 176 -11.99 7.79 -6.93
CA SER A 176 -12.99 8.62 -7.61
C SER A 176 -12.56 10.07 -7.38
N VAL A 177 -12.13 10.71 -8.45
CA VAL A 177 -11.90 12.14 -8.49
C VAL A 177 -13.23 12.76 -8.09
N LYS A 178 -13.40 13.18 -6.83
CA LYS A 178 -14.36 14.20 -6.50
C LYS A 178 -13.91 15.40 -7.31
N LYS A 179 -14.41 15.50 -8.53
CA LYS A 179 -14.28 16.71 -9.35
C LYS A 179 -14.92 17.79 -8.51
N TYR A 180 -14.13 18.54 -7.75
CA TYR A 180 -14.56 19.80 -7.21
C TYR A 180 -14.79 20.68 -8.42
N GLN A 181 -16.04 20.73 -8.91
CA GLN A 181 -16.45 21.78 -9.81
C GLN A 181 -16.33 23.06 -9.00
N GLN A 182 -15.29 23.79 -9.26
CA GLN A 182 -15.14 25.14 -8.73
C GLN A 182 -16.19 25.97 -9.47
N TYR A 183 -17.38 26.08 -8.87
CA TYR A 183 -18.38 26.98 -9.34
C TYR A 183 -17.82 28.39 -9.23
N ARG A 184 -17.62 29.03 -10.35
CA ARG A 184 -17.29 30.44 -10.39
C ARG A 184 -18.57 31.16 -10.10
N ASP A 185 -18.71 31.67 -8.88
CA ASP A 185 -19.90 32.44 -8.48
C ASP A 185 -20.01 33.66 -9.39
N LEU A 186 -21.04 33.67 -10.24
CA LEU A 186 -21.39 34.82 -11.07
C LEU A 186 -22.19 35.86 -10.28
N PHE A 187 -22.51 35.59 -9.03
CA PHE A 187 -23.23 36.46 -8.11
C PHE A 187 -22.72 37.92 -8.11
N PRO A 188 -21.42 38.24 -8.08
CA PRO A 188 -20.96 39.63 -8.06
C PRO A 188 -21.35 40.39 -9.32
N ILE A 189 -21.36 39.73 -10.48
CA ILE A 189 -21.72 40.36 -11.75
C ILE A 189 -23.23 40.74 -11.76
N CYS A 190 -24.08 39.82 -11.32
CA CYS A 190 -25.52 40.06 -11.22
C CYS A 190 -25.84 41.13 -10.17
N LEU A 191 -25.13 41.15 -9.05
CA LEU A 191 -25.30 42.16 -8.00
C LEU A 191 -24.88 43.55 -8.49
N MET A 192 -23.78 43.67 -9.21
CA MET A 192 -23.31 44.94 -9.78
C MET A 192 -24.30 45.50 -10.82
N ALA A 193 -24.84 44.64 -11.69
CA ALA A 193 -25.85 45.04 -12.66
C ALA A 193 -27.12 45.52 -11.97
N GLY A 194 -27.62 44.82 -10.97
CA GLY A 194 -28.81 45.20 -10.19
C GLY A 194 -28.62 46.51 -9.41
N ALA A 195 -27.47 46.68 -8.77
CA ALA A 195 -27.13 47.93 -8.07
C ALA A 195 -27.00 49.13 -9.03
N GLY A 196 -26.45 48.92 -10.23
CA GLY A 196 -26.38 49.93 -11.28
C GLY A 196 -27.75 50.40 -11.76
N LEU A 197 -28.69 49.47 -11.95
CA LEU A 197 -30.07 49.80 -12.31
C LEU A 197 -30.78 50.60 -11.22
N LEU A 198 -30.62 50.22 -9.96
CA LEU A 198 -31.23 50.97 -8.83
C LEU A 198 -30.66 52.38 -8.71
N LEU A 199 -29.35 52.58 -8.91
CA LEU A 199 -28.73 53.89 -8.93
C LEU A 199 -29.24 54.75 -10.09
N ALA A 200 -29.40 54.15 -11.28
CA ALA A 200 -29.96 54.84 -12.45
C ALA A 200 -31.41 55.28 -12.20
N GLU A 201 -32.25 54.45 -11.58
CA GLU A 201 -33.62 54.78 -11.20
C GLU A 201 -33.65 55.94 -10.23
N LEU A 202 -32.85 55.95 -9.19
CA LEU A 202 -32.75 57.06 -8.21
C LEU A 202 -32.32 58.35 -8.86
N LEU A 203 -31.35 58.31 -9.78
CA LEU A 203 -30.90 59.51 -10.50
C LEU A 203 -31.97 60.04 -11.42
N LEU A 204 -32.68 59.20 -12.15
CA LEU A 204 -33.78 59.60 -13.06
C LEU A 204 -34.98 60.17 -12.26
N ALA A 205 -35.27 59.55 -11.11
CA ALA A 205 -36.38 60.05 -10.25
C ALA A 205 -36.07 61.43 -9.68
N GLN A 206 -34.85 61.76 -9.40
CA GLN A 206 -34.44 63.05 -8.84
C GLN A 206 -34.17 64.12 -9.88
N THR A 207 -33.86 63.77 -11.14
CA THR A 207 -33.51 64.75 -12.19
C THR A 207 -34.59 64.95 -13.18
N ILE A 208 -35.11 63.89 -13.82
CA ILE A 208 -36.05 64.02 -14.94
C ILE A 208 -37.54 63.96 -14.48
N TRP A 209 -37.85 63.14 -13.48
CA TRP A 209 -39.23 62.92 -13.01
C TRP A 209 -39.55 63.67 -11.72
N LYS A 210 -38.73 64.66 -11.38
CA LYS A 210 -39.11 65.58 -10.28
C LYS A 210 -40.30 66.40 -10.69
N LYS A 211 -41.49 65.98 -10.27
CA LYS A 211 -42.66 66.86 -10.38
C LYS A 211 -42.44 68.05 -9.45
N LEU A 212 -42.25 69.21 -10.04
CA LEU A 212 -42.31 70.48 -9.30
C LEU A 212 -43.70 70.62 -8.72
N PRO A 213 -43.82 71.09 -7.49
CA PRO A 213 -45.13 71.35 -6.87
C PRO A 213 -45.95 72.41 -7.57
#